data_4adcf3320bbc60aee05d2cf709ef27d1
#
_entry.id   4adcf3320bbc60aee05d2cf709ef27d1
#
_cell.length_a   1.000
_cell.length_b   1.000
_cell.length_c   1.000
_cell.angle_alpha   90.00
_cell.angle_beta   90.00
_cell.angle_gamma   90.00
#
_symmetry.space_group_name_H-M   'P 1'
#
loop_
_entity.id
_entity.type
_entity.pdbx_description
1 polymer ?
#
loop_
_entity_poly.entity_id
_entity_poly.type
_entity_poly.pdbx_seq_one_letter_code
_entity_poly.pdbx_strand_id
1 'polypeptide(L)'
;MAVHAQLDSYQGNDSINLVIRHLADEQGYDAKVVSRMLKAGNFLNRIAGPLTPEQVGCGYAHIELLERLHQLDTETALSLLQATLANQQTLQALRETNKRYTKAVGTPTSTTRARARSRVTEHERLCGDALEASGPEFFGYPNGEMVRVTQSDFFSQFFLIQENRTAKVAIFGRVGDTSRKEEKAAADLLKLASLARPYFEKVWFIFPHGSSLVHELAFYAHTIKALGKWLHLGTLSHDGASVEPMKKLGRALVNELVEGIDPLRWSGISLSKHKKSGGAFKLVNLE
;
A
#
# COMPACT_ATOMS: atom_id res chain seq x y z
N MET A 1 19.20 0.60 -10.15
CA MET A 1 18.86 1.63 -11.17
C MET A 1 18.44 0.98 -12.48
N ALA A 2 19.28 0.17 -13.15
CA ALA A 2 18.89 -0.49 -14.42
C ALA A 2 17.61 -1.34 -14.31
N VAL A 3 17.45 -2.11 -13.24
CA VAL A 3 16.26 -2.95 -13.00
C VAL A 3 14.99 -2.13 -12.82
N HIS A 4 15.05 -0.94 -12.22
CA HIS A 4 13.90 -0.03 -12.10
C HIS A 4 13.46 0.48 -13.47
N ALA A 5 14.40 0.95 -14.28
CA ALA A 5 14.09 1.42 -15.62
C ALA A 5 13.51 0.31 -16.51
N GLN A 6 13.99 -0.92 -16.36
CA GLN A 6 13.43 -2.09 -17.05
C GLN A 6 12.03 -2.44 -16.60
N LEU A 7 11.73 -2.34 -15.28
CA LEU A 7 10.37 -2.56 -14.75
C LEU A 7 9.41 -1.46 -15.21
N ASP A 8 9.85 -0.20 -15.20
CA ASP A 8 9.02 0.92 -15.63
C ASP A 8 8.75 0.90 -17.14
N SER A 9 9.65 0.29 -17.92
CA SER A 9 9.49 0.11 -19.38
C SER A 9 8.76 -1.20 -19.75
N TYR A 10 8.48 -2.09 -18.78
CA TYR A 10 7.85 -3.37 -19.07
C TYR A 10 6.37 -3.18 -19.44
N GLN A 11 6.01 -3.59 -20.65
CA GLN A 11 4.65 -3.49 -21.20
C GLN A 11 3.92 -4.83 -21.28
N GLY A 12 4.44 -5.88 -20.65
CA GLY A 12 3.82 -7.21 -20.65
C GLY A 12 2.76 -7.38 -19.56
N ASN A 13 1.93 -8.42 -19.73
CA ASN A 13 0.80 -8.75 -18.83
C ASN A 13 1.19 -9.65 -17.65
N ASP A 14 2.47 -9.92 -17.43
CA ASP A 14 2.93 -10.81 -16.38
C ASP A 14 2.82 -10.18 -14.98
N SER A 15 2.66 -11.01 -13.97
CA SER A 15 2.73 -10.52 -12.60
C SER A 15 4.13 -9.95 -12.32
N ILE A 16 4.22 -8.89 -11.54
CA ILE A 16 5.48 -8.23 -11.17
C ILE A 16 6.51 -9.23 -10.61
N ASN A 17 6.08 -10.29 -9.95
CA ASN A 17 6.94 -11.35 -9.44
C ASN A 17 7.54 -12.21 -10.56
N LEU A 18 6.83 -12.41 -11.67
CA LEU A 18 7.34 -13.10 -12.85
C LEU A 18 8.37 -12.22 -13.55
N VAL A 19 8.07 -10.95 -13.72
CA VAL A 19 9.00 -9.99 -14.31
C VAL A 19 10.29 -9.90 -13.50
N ILE A 20 10.20 -9.83 -12.17
CA ILE A 20 11.36 -9.85 -11.27
C ILE A 20 12.18 -11.14 -11.44
N ARG A 21 11.54 -12.30 -11.62
CA ARG A 21 12.26 -13.56 -11.87
C ARG A 21 12.97 -13.54 -13.23
N HIS A 22 12.29 -13.11 -14.29
CA HIS A 22 12.93 -12.99 -15.60
C HIS A 22 14.13 -12.04 -15.58
N LEU A 23 13.97 -10.88 -15.00
CA LEU A 23 15.05 -9.91 -14.86
C LEU A 23 16.21 -10.46 -14.00
N ALA A 24 15.90 -11.24 -12.96
CA ALA A 24 16.90 -11.88 -12.14
C ALA A 24 17.70 -12.93 -12.92
N ASP A 25 17.00 -13.78 -13.67
CA ASP A 25 17.60 -14.82 -14.51
C ASP A 25 18.46 -14.22 -15.61
N GLU A 26 17.98 -13.16 -16.30
CA GLU A 26 18.74 -12.45 -17.34
C GLU A 26 20.02 -11.81 -16.80
N GLN A 27 20.00 -11.30 -15.59
CA GLN A 27 21.13 -10.59 -14.97
C GLN A 27 22.01 -11.52 -14.11
N GLY A 28 21.68 -12.80 -14.02
CA GLY A 28 22.40 -13.78 -13.19
C GLY A 28 22.28 -13.54 -11.69
N TYR A 29 21.18 -12.91 -11.22
CA TYR A 29 20.90 -12.67 -9.81
C TYR A 29 19.81 -13.61 -9.28
N ASP A 30 19.80 -13.83 -7.96
CA ASP A 30 18.67 -14.42 -7.28
C ASP A 30 17.48 -13.43 -7.23
N ALA A 31 16.26 -13.92 -7.49
CA ALA A 31 15.06 -13.08 -7.52
C ALA A 31 14.80 -12.33 -6.20
N LYS A 32 15.23 -12.93 -5.05
CA LYS A 32 15.14 -12.24 -3.75
C LYS A 32 16.10 -11.06 -3.67
N VAL A 33 17.28 -11.16 -4.29
CA VAL A 33 18.27 -10.07 -4.35
C VAL A 33 17.69 -8.93 -5.19
N VAL A 34 17.14 -9.22 -6.37
CA VAL A 34 16.50 -8.21 -7.22
C VAL A 34 15.34 -7.53 -6.50
N SER A 35 14.49 -8.30 -5.82
CA SER A 35 13.39 -7.73 -5.01
C SER A 35 13.89 -6.81 -3.90
N ARG A 36 15.04 -7.12 -3.27
CA ARG A 36 15.66 -6.26 -2.24
C ARG A 36 16.24 -4.98 -2.85
N MET A 37 16.90 -5.11 -4.01
CA MET A 37 17.40 -3.94 -4.76
C MET A 37 16.28 -2.97 -5.12
N LEU A 38 15.14 -3.50 -5.58
CA LEU A 38 13.96 -2.71 -5.91
C LEU A 38 13.39 -1.96 -4.70
N LYS A 39 13.27 -2.66 -3.56
CA LYS A 39 12.82 -2.02 -2.31
C LYS A 39 13.76 -0.90 -1.87
N ALA A 40 15.06 -1.13 -1.95
CA ALA A 40 16.07 -0.13 -1.63
C ALA A 40 15.96 1.09 -2.57
N GLY A 41 15.78 0.86 -3.88
CA GLY A 41 15.56 1.92 -4.87
C GLY A 41 14.29 2.73 -4.60
N ASN A 42 13.19 2.06 -4.30
CA ASN A 42 11.92 2.72 -3.94
C ASN A 42 12.06 3.60 -2.69
N PHE A 43 12.81 3.11 -1.68
CA PHE A 43 13.09 3.90 -0.50
C PHE A 43 13.90 5.16 -0.85
N LEU A 44 14.97 5.03 -1.65
CA LEU A 44 15.78 6.17 -2.09
C LEU A 44 14.94 7.20 -2.86
N ASN A 45 14.16 6.76 -3.84
CA ASN A 45 13.29 7.65 -4.62
C ASN A 45 12.35 8.46 -3.72
N ARG A 46 11.86 7.84 -2.65
CA ARG A 46 10.96 8.50 -1.70
C ARG A 46 11.64 9.57 -0.86
N ILE A 47 12.88 9.35 -0.40
CA ILE A 47 13.55 10.26 0.54
C ILE A 47 14.51 11.26 -0.10
N ALA A 48 15.06 10.91 -1.27
CA ALA A 48 16.06 11.72 -1.99
C ALA A 48 15.60 12.18 -3.38
N GLY A 49 14.43 11.71 -3.83
CA GLY A 49 13.98 11.89 -5.21
C GLY A 49 14.75 11.01 -6.21
N PRO A 50 14.52 11.20 -7.52
CA PRO A 50 15.19 10.42 -8.54
C PRO A 50 16.70 10.73 -8.54
N LEU A 51 17.51 9.68 -8.38
CA LEU A 51 18.96 9.72 -8.37
C LEU A 51 19.52 9.06 -9.64
N THR A 52 20.62 9.58 -10.15
CA THR A 52 21.37 8.91 -11.23
C THR A 52 22.26 7.79 -10.66
N PRO A 53 22.66 6.79 -11.46
CA PRO A 53 23.56 5.71 -11.01
C PRO A 53 24.85 6.22 -10.38
N GLU A 54 25.40 7.32 -10.91
CA GLU A 54 26.67 7.93 -10.46
C GLU A 54 26.55 8.56 -9.06
N GLN A 55 25.33 8.93 -8.67
CA GLN A 55 25.06 9.50 -7.34
C GLN A 55 24.93 8.44 -6.24
N VAL A 56 24.89 7.15 -6.61
CA VAL A 56 24.75 6.04 -5.67
C VAL A 56 26.00 5.17 -5.70
N GLY A 57 27.02 5.55 -4.95
CA GLY A 57 28.27 4.81 -4.84
C GLY A 57 28.21 3.58 -3.92
N CYS A 58 27.14 3.38 -3.18
CA CYS A 58 26.98 2.27 -2.23
C CYS A 58 26.11 1.14 -2.76
N GLY A 59 26.26 -0.06 -2.18
CA GLY A 59 25.41 -1.21 -2.51
C GLY A 59 24.04 -1.14 -1.82
N TYR A 60 23.04 -1.90 -2.34
CA TYR A 60 21.68 -1.95 -1.82
C TYR A 60 21.59 -2.31 -0.32
N ALA A 61 22.55 -3.09 0.19
CA ALA A 61 22.59 -3.47 1.60
C ALA A 61 22.81 -2.28 2.55
N HIS A 62 23.53 -1.23 2.10
CA HIS A 62 23.66 0.01 2.86
C HIS A 62 22.33 0.73 2.92
N ILE A 63 21.61 0.77 1.81
CA ILE A 63 20.32 1.43 1.70
C ILE A 63 19.25 0.72 2.55
N GLU A 64 19.26 -0.62 2.59
CA GLU A 64 18.36 -1.36 3.50
C GLU A 64 18.63 -1.06 4.98
N LEU A 65 19.91 -0.91 5.36
CA LEU A 65 20.25 -0.53 6.73
C LEU A 65 19.83 0.91 7.04
N LEU A 66 19.97 1.81 6.06
CA LEU A 66 19.52 3.18 6.17
C LEU A 66 17.98 3.26 6.28
N GLU A 67 17.25 2.45 5.49
CA GLU A 67 15.79 2.32 5.60
C GLU A 67 15.35 1.86 7.01
N ARG A 68 16.02 0.85 7.56
CA ARG A 68 15.77 0.38 8.92
C ARG A 68 16.04 1.47 9.96
N LEU A 69 17.15 2.21 9.80
CA LEU A 69 17.47 3.33 10.68
C LEU A 69 16.42 4.44 10.53
N HIS A 70 15.98 4.74 9.33
CA HIS A 70 14.92 5.72 9.07
C HIS A 70 13.60 5.35 9.76
N GLN A 71 13.29 4.06 9.84
CA GLN A 71 12.16 3.58 10.62
C GLN A 71 12.39 3.70 12.14
N LEU A 72 13.64 3.75 12.61
CA LEU A 72 14.00 3.89 14.01
C LEU A 72 14.13 5.35 14.42
N ASP A 73 14.81 6.11 13.62
CA ASP A 73 15.10 7.51 13.83
C ASP A 73 15.31 8.17 12.45
N THR A 74 14.31 8.94 12.03
CA THR A 74 14.29 9.58 10.70
C THR A 74 15.41 10.62 10.57
N GLU A 75 15.63 11.42 11.61
CA GLU A 75 16.60 12.51 11.58
C GLU A 75 18.02 11.97 11.42
N THR A 76 18.39 10.98 12.24
CA THR A 76 19.70 10.33 12.12
C THR A 76 19.87 9.66 10.76
N ALA A 77 18.84 8.99 10.22
CA ALA A 77 18.95 8.37 8.92
C ALA A 77 19.18 9.38 7.80
N LEU A 78 18.46 10.51 7.81
CA LEU A 78 18.65 11.58 6.85
C LEU A 78 20.02 12.25 6.97
N SER A 79 20.54 12.43 8.18
CA SER A 79 21.89 12.98 8.40
C SER A 79 22.99 12.08 7.81
N LEU A 80 22.78 10.75 7.81
CA LEU A 80 23.73 9.79 7.25
C LEU A 80 23.52 9.50 5.75
N LEU A 81 22.47 10.02 5.14
CA LEU A 81 22.09 9.70 3.76
C LEU A 81 23.21 10.02 2.79
N GLN A 82 23.72 11.24 2.77
CA GLN A 82 24.74 11.67 1.80
C GLN A 82 26.05 10.90 1.97
N ALA A 83 26.50 10.71 3.21
CA ALA A 83 27.70 9.92 3.49
C ALA A 83 27.53 8.44 3.08
N THR A 84 26.31 7.90 3.21
CA THR A 84 26.01 6.53 2.77
C THR A 84 26.01 6.43 1.25
N LEU A 85 25.39 7.37 0.55
CA LEU A 85 25.37 7.40 -0.92
C LEU A 85 26.79 7.56 -1.51
N ALA A 86 27.64 8.36 -0.86
CA ALA A 86 29.04 8.50 -1.23
C ALA A 86 29.93 7.31 -0.82
N ASN A 87 29.35 6.24 -0.29
CA ASN A 87 30.04 5.05 0.23
C ASN A 87 31.09 5.35 1.31
N GLN A 88 30.89 6.43 2.07
CA GLN A 88 31.75 6.82 3.21
C GLN A 88 31.36 6.10 4.50
N GLN A 89 30.18 5.45 4.53
CA GLN A 89 29.71 4.65 5.66
C GLN A 89 29.88 3.17 5.35
N THR A 90 30.56 2.45 6.25
CA THR A 90 30.66 0.98 6.12
C THR A 90 29.36 0.29 6.55
N LEU A 91 29.11 -0.90 6.00
CA LEU A 91 27.98 -1.74 6.44
C LEU A 91 28.02 -2.03 7.94
N GLN A 92 29.22 -2.19 8.50
CA GLN A 92 29.42 -2.45 9.92
C GLN A 92 29.01 -1.23 10.75
N ALA A 93 29.45 -0.04 10.39
CA ALA A 93 29.08 1.19 11.08
C ALA A 93 27.57 1.42 11.08
N LEU A 94 26.90 1.19 9.93
CA LEU A 94 25.44 1.28 9.84
C LEU A 94 24.74 0.21 10.67
N ARG A 95 25.27 -1.02 10.75
CA ARG A 95 24.72 -2.08 11.62
C ARG A 95 24.85 -1.72 13.10
N GLU A 96 25.98 -1.18 13.50
CA GLU A 96 26.22 -0.75 14.88
C GLU A 96 25.31 0.41 15.28
N THR A 97 25.13 1.37 14.37
CA THR A 97 24.17 2.46 14.55
C THR A 97 22.76 1.93 14.71
N ASN A 98 22.28 1.08 13.79
CA ASN A 98 20.98 0.41 13.91
C ASN A 98 20.82 -0.34 15.24
N LYS A 99 21.87 -1.06 15.68
CA LYS A 99 21.87 -1.82 16.94
C LYS A 99 21.75 -0.89 18.16
N ARG A 100 22.44 0.27 18.16
CA ARG A 100 22.33 1.27 19.22
C ARG A 100 20.90 1.81 19.32
N TYR A 101 20.33 2.23 18.21
CA TYR A 101 18.95 2.75 18.18
C TYR A 101 17.92 1.67 18.52
N THR A 102 18.09 0.44 18.07
CA THR A 102 17.23 -0.68 18.43
C THR A 102 17.27 -0.95 19.95
N LYS A 103 18.44 -0.89 20.58
CA LYS A 103 18.59 -1.08 22.02
C LYS A 103 17.98 0.07 22.82
N ALA A 104 18.18 1.31 22.37
CA ALA A 104 17.63 2.50 23.03
C ALA A 104 16.09 2.53 23.01
N VAL A 105 15.47 1.94 22.02
CA VAL A 105 14.01 1.97 21.80
C VAL A 105 13.29 0.73 22.39
N GLY A 106 14.01 -0.25 22.97
CA GLY A 106 13.45 -1.47 23.59
C GLY A 106 13.38 -2.66 22.62
N THR A 107 12.70 -3.73 23.03
CA THR A 107 12.65 -4.96 22.21
C THR A 107 12.04 -4.72 20.83
N PRO A 108 12.64 -5.26 19.74
CA PRO A 108 12.20 -4.98 18.35
C PRO A 108 10.71 -5.18 18.10
N THR A 109 10.11 -6.15 18.79
CA THR A 109 8.69 -6.51 18.59
C THR A 109 7.73 -5.48 19.19
N SER A 110 8.05 -4.92 20.37
CA SER A 110 7.19 -3.92 21.01
C SER A 110 7.26 -2.57 20.29
N THR A 111 8.44 -2.19 19.82
CA THR A 111 8.65 -0.91 19.12
C THR A 111 8.08 -0.91 17.71
N THR A 112 8.17 -2.01 16.97
CA THR A 112 7.55 -2.14 15.65
C THR A 112 6.02 -2.01 15.75
N ARG A 113 5.41 -2.64 16.77
CA ARG A 113 3.97 -2.53 17.03
C ARG A 113 3.57 -1.13 17.50
N ALA A 114 4.35 -0.52 18.39
CA ALA A 114 4.08 0.84 18.87
C ALA A 114 4.14 1.86 17.72
N ARG A 115 5.12 1.74 16.82
CA ARG A 115 5.25 2.61 15.64
C ARG A 115 4.19 2.36 14.59
N ALA A 116 3.79 1.08 14.38
CA ALA A 116 2.68 0.79 13.52
C ALA A 116 1.41 1.47 14.03
N ARG A 117 1.15 1.41 15.35
CA ARG A 117 0.03 2.12 15.99
C ARG A 117 0.16 3.63 15.86
N SER A 118 1.34 4.20 16.11
CA SER A 118 1.58 5.64 15.96
C SER A 118 1.32 6.12 14.53
N ARG A 119 1.79 5.37 13.51
CA ARG A 119 1.50 5.70 12.11
C ARG A 119 0.02 5.63 11.77
N VAL A 120 -0.70 4.64 12.30
CA VAL A 120 -2.15 4.53 12.14
C VAL A 120 -2.83 5.74 12.75
N THR A 121 -2.51 6.07 14.01
CA THR A 121 -3.10 7.21 14.71
C THR A 121 -2.79 8.54 14.01
N GLU A 122 -1.54 8.73 13.54
CA GLU A 122 -1.16 9.93 12.80
C GLU A 122 -1.89 10.02 11.46
N HIS A 123 -1.98 8.94 10.71
CA HIS A 123 -2.74 8.92 9.46
C HIS A 123 -4.23 9.19 9.72
N GLU A 124 -4.82 8.60 10.76
CA GLU A 124 -6.22 8.86 11.12
C GLU A 124 -6.45 10.33 11.50
N ARG A 125 -5.49 10.96 12.19
CA ARG A 125 -5.54 12.39 12.51
C ARG A 125 -5.48 13.24 11.24
N LEU A 126 -4.48 12.99 10.37
CA LEU A 126 -4.33 13.70 9.09
C LEU A 126 -5.56 13.49 8.17
N CYS A 127 -6.13 12.27 8.16
CA CYS A 127 -7.39 12.02 7.47
C CYS A 127 -8.52 12.89 8.02
N GLY A 128 -8.64 13.02 9.35
CA GLY A 128 -9.64 13.86 9.97
C GLY A 128 -9.51 15.31 9.51
N ASP A 129 -8.32 15.88 9.65
CA ASP A 129 -8.03 17.26 9.26
C ASP A 129 -8.32 17.52 7.77
N ALA A 130 -7.86 16.59 6.89
CA ALA A 130 -8.06 16.68 5.44
C ALA A 130 -9.55 16.51 5.02
N LEU A 131 -10.29 15.66 5.72
CA LEU A 131 -11.72 15.46 5.48
C LEU A 131 -12.54 16.67 5.90
N GLU A 132 -12.22 17.28 7.04
CA GLU A 132 -12.84 18.53 7.48
C GLU A 132 -12.57 19.67 6.49
N ALA A 133 -11.33 19.77 5.98
CA ALA A 133 -10.97 20.76 4.97
C ALA A 133 -11.67 20.53 3.62
N SER A 134 -11.88 19.26 3.23
CA SER A 134 -12.55 18.92 1.97
C SER A 134 -14.06 19.11 2.01
N GLY A 135 -14.66 18.97 3.16
CA GLY A 135 -16.10 19.10 3.38
C GLY A 135 -16.96 18.00 2.74
N PRO A 136 -18.26 17.94 3.09
CA PRO A 136 -19.19 16.95 2.55
C PRO A 136 -19.45 17.11 1.06
N GLU A 137 -19.31 18.32 0.52
CA GLU A 137 -19.50 18.65 -0.90
C GLU A 137 -18.53 17.90 -1.81
N PHE A 138 -17.28 17.67 -1.37
CA PHE A 138 -16.30 16.87 -2.09
C PHE A 138 -16.81 15.46 -2.38
N PHE A 139 -17.60 14.89 -1.48
CA PHE A 139 -18.19 13.56 -1.59
C PHE A 139 -19.54 13.57 -2.34
N GLY A 140 -19.99 14.73 -2.80
CA GLY A 140 -21.23 14.94 -3.55
C GLY A 140 -22.48 15.18 -2.69
N TYR A 141 -22.29 15.65 -1.46
CA TYR A 141 -23.38 15.97 -0.50
C TYR A 141 -23.20 17.36 0.10
N PRO A 142 -23.44 18.44 -0.67
CA PRO A 142 -23.19 19.81 -0.21
C PRO A 142 -24.01 20.22 1.00
N ASN A 143 -25.17 19.60 1.22
CA ASN A 143 -26.01 19.84 2.38
C ASN A 143 -25.81 18.79 3.49
N GLY A 144 -24.79 17.95 3.35
CA GLY A 144 -24.46 16.89 4.30
C GLY A 144 -23.73 17.43 5.53
N GLU A 145 -23.79 16.65 6.60
CA GLU A 145 -23.01 16.84 7.81
C GLU A 145 -22.00 15.72 7.94
N MET A 146 -20.74 16.04 8.22
CA MET A 146 -19.70 15.05 8.48
C MET A 146 -19.59 14.78 9.96
N VAL A 147 -19.72 13.49 10.33
CA VAL A 147 -19.69 13.03 11.72
C VAL A 147 -18.60 11.97 11.88
N ARG A 148 -17.79 12.10 12.92
CA ARG A 148 -16.81 11.08 13.28
C ARG A 148 -17.47 10.02 14.15
N VAL A 149 -17.46 8.77 13.67
CA VAL A 149 -17.95 7.60 14.41
C VAL A 149 -16.75 6.91 15.08
N THR A 150 -16.70 6.96 16.41
CA THR A 150 -15.58 6.42 17.20
C THR A 150 -15.82 4.98 17.64
N GLN A 151 -17.08 4.57 17.71
CA GLN A 151 -17.48 3.22 18.13
C GLN A 151 -18.66 2.74 17.29
N SER A 152 -18.57 1.52 16.78
CA SER A 152 -19.62 0.83 16.06
C SER A 152 -19.47 -0.67 16.30
N ASP A 153 -20.59 -1.39 16.32
CA ASP A 153 -20.60 -2.85 16.52
C ASP A 153 -19.93 -3.61 15.37
N PHE A 154 -19.96 -3.04 14.16
CA PHE A 154 -19.47 -3.70 12.95
C PHE A 154 -18.19 -3.11 12.38
N PHE A 155 -17.94 -1.82 12.62
CA PHE A 155 -16.84 -1.10 11.98
C PHE A 155 -15.92 -0.47 13.03
N SER A 156 -14.62 -0.50 12.74
CA SER A 156 -13.68 0.36 13.45
C SER A 156 -14.04 1.83 13.18
N GLN A 157 -13.41 2.76 13.88
CA GLN A 157 -13.57 4.18 13.68
C GLN A 157 -13.61 4.59 12.19
N PHE A 158 -14.58 5.42 11.81
CA PHE A 158 -14.75 5.94 10.46
C PHE A 158 -15.46 7.30 10.48
N PHE A 159 -15.49 7.99 9.35
CA PHE A 159 -16.28 9.21 9.17
C PHE A 159 -17.55 8.89 8.39
N LEU A 160 -18.63 9.54 8.77
CA LEU A 160 -19.94 9.39 8.18
C LEU A 160 -20.38 10.73 7.61
N ILE A 161 -20.89 10.75 6.39
CA ILE A 161 -21.67 11.89 5.89
C ILE A 161 -23.15 11.50 5.98
N GLN A 162 -23.90 12.30 6.70
CA GLN A 162 -25.35 12.19 6.78
C GLN A 162 -26.04 13.40 6.14
N GLU A 163 -27.17 13.16 5.52
CA GLU A 163 -28.05 14.17 4.97
C GLU A 163 -29.48 13.85 5.38
N ASN A 164 -30.19 14.82 5.95
CA ASN A 164 -31.55 14.62 6.48
C ASN A 164 -31.64 13.41 7.46
N ARG A 165 -30.66 13.28 8.35
CA ARG A 165 -30.51 12.16 9.30
C ARG A 165 -30.36 10.78 8.66
N THR A 166 -30.10 10.72 7.36
CA THR A 166 -29.83 9.47 6.65
C THR A 166 -28.35 9.36 6.37
N ALA A 167 -27.75 8.23 6.75
CA ALA A 167 -26.35 7.93 6.44
C ALA A 167 -26.17 7.74 4.93
N LYS A 168 -25.29 8.51 4.32
CA LYS A 168 -25.05 8.52 2.88
C LYS A 168 -23.71 7.91 2.51
N VAL A 169 -22.65 8.30 3.22
CA VAL A 169 -21.28 7.92 2.89
C VAL A 169 -20.56 7.42 4.13
N ALA A 170 -19.89 6.29 4.02
CA ALA A 170 -18.88 5.86 4.99
C ALA A 170 -17.48 6.12 4.46
N ILE A 171 -16.61 6.74 5.25
CA ILE A 171 -15.23 7.07 4.88
C ILE A 171 -14.29 6.46 5.89
N PHE A 172 -13.44 5.54 5.43
CA PHE A 172 -12.47 4.85 6.25
C PHE A 172 -11.06 5.37 5.94
N GLY A 173 -10.40 5.95 6.94
CA GLY A 173 -8.96 6.23 6.88
C GLY A 173 -8.19 4.91 7.03
N ARG A 174 -7.41 4.53 6.04
CA ARG A 174 -6.64 3.29 6.08
C ARG A 174 -5.17 3.54 5.80
N VAL A 175 -4.33 2.84 6.54
CA VAL A 175 -2.88 2.81 6.33
C VAL A 175 -2.54 1.57 5.54
N GLY A 176 -1.75 1.72 4.48
CA GLY A 176 -1.16 0.59 3.79
C GLY A 176 -0.28 -0.20 4.76
N ASP A 177 -0.59 -1.47 5.00
CA ASP A 177 0.22 -2.33 5.85
C ASP A 177 1.29 -3.02 5.01
N THR A 178 2.54 -2.55 5.16
CA THR A 178 3.69 -3.10 4.45
C THR A 178 4.12 -4.48 4.96
N SER A 179 3.60 -4.94 6.10
CA SER A 179 3.92 -6.24 6.69
C SER A 179 3.06 -7.38 6.15
N ARG A 180 1.93 -7.06 5.53
CA ARG A 180 1.01 -8.04 4.92
C ARG A 180 1.20 -8.10 3.41
N LYS A 181 0.81 -9.23 2.82
CA LYS A 181 0.63 -9.31 1.37
C LYS A 181 -0.46 -8.34 0.97
N GLU A 182 -0.15 -7.42 0.07
CA GLU A 182 -1.07 -6.35 -0.38
C GLU A 182 -2.38 -6.92 -0.90
N GLU A 183 -2.33 -8.02 -1.66
CA GLU A 183 -3.50 -8.77 -2.14
C GLU A 183 -4.46 -9.16 -0.99
N LYS A 184 -3.91 -9.68 0.12
CA LYS A 184 -4.74 -10.05 1.27
C LYS A 184 -5.32 -8.82 1.95
N ALA A 185 -4.54 -7.76 2.10
CA ALA A 185 -5.01 -6.52 2.70
C ALA A 185 -6.11 -5.88 1.85
N ALA A 186 -5.96 -5.86 0.52
CA ALA A 186 -6.97 -5.38 -0.41
C ALA A 186 -8.26 -6.21 -0.33
N ALA A 187 -8.14 -7.55 -0.28
CA ALA A 187 -9.30 -8.43 -0.11
C ALA A 187 -10.05 -8.19 1.21
N ASP A 188 -9.33 -7.96 2.31
CA ASP A 188 -9.94 -7.65 3.62
C ASP A 188 -10.65 -6.28 3.60
N LEU A 189 -10.10 -5.27 2.91
CA LEU A 189 -10.76 -3.98 2.71
C LEU A 189 -11.99 -4.11 1.82
N LEU A 190 -11.93 -4.92 0.78
CA LEU A 190 -13.07 -5.16 -0.08
C LEU A 190 -14.23 -5.85 0.66
N LYS A 191 -13.92 -6.80 1.56
CA LYS A 191 -14.92 -7.40 2.46
C LYS A 191 -15.55 -6.34 3.36
N LEU A 192 -14.73 -5.46 3.95
CA LEU A 192 -15.22 -4.37 4.80
C LEU A 192 -16.15 -3.44 4.00
N ALA A 193 -15.76 -3.06 2.78
CA ALA A 193 -16.59 -2.25 1.90
C ALA A 193 -17.94 -2.95 1.58
N SER A 194 -17.89 -4.25 1.28
CA SER A 194 -19.08 -5.05 0.99
C SER A 194 -20.03 -5.15 2.18
N LEU A 195 -19.50 -5.24 3.41
CA LEU A 195 -20.29 -5.20 4.64
C LEU A 195 -20.91 -3.82 4.90
N ALA A 196 -20.24 -2.74 4.51
CA ALA A 196 -20.74 -1.37 4.66
C ALA A 196 -21.80 -1.02 3.59
N ARG A 197 -21.72 -1.62 2.41
CA ARG A 197 -22.58 -1.29 1.25
C ARG A 197 -24.10 -1.28 1.52
N PRO A 198 -24.70 -2.19 2.31
CA PRO A 198 -26.13 -2.14 2.61
C PRO A 198 -26.59 -0.91 3.40
N TYR A 199 -25.68 -0.26 4.11
CA TYR A 199 -25.97 0.87 5.01
C TYR A 199 -25.66 2.23 4.41
N PHE A 200 -24.85 2.28 3.32
CA PHE A 200 -24.33 3.52 2.75
C PHE A 200 -24.44 3.50 1.23
N GLU A 201 -24.77 4.64 0.65
CA GLU A 201 -24.81 4.81 -0.81
C GLU A 201 -23.42 4.75 -1.42
N LYS A 202 -22.43 5.31 -0.71
CA LYS A 202 -21.03 5.30 -1.12
C LYS A 202 -20.12 4.89 0.04
N VAL A 203 -19.06 4.18 -0.28
CA VAL A 203 -17.99 3.80 0.65
C VAL A 203 -16.68 4.34 0.12
N TRP A 204 -15.94 5.05 0.95
CA TRP A 204 -14.63 5.59 0.63
C TRP A 204 -13.53 4.98 1.50
N PHE A 205 -12.39 4.71 0.88
CA PHE A 205 -11.15 4.45 1.59
C PHE A 205 -10.13 5.52 1.25
N ILE A 206 -9.55 6.13 2.29
CA ILE A 206 -8.50 7.13 2.17
C ILE A 206 -7.18 6.52 2.64
N PHE A 207 -6.19 6.55 1.77
CA PHE A 207 -4.87 6.01 2.00
C PHE A 207 -3.83 7.10 2.19
N PRO A 208 -2.67 6.80 2.81
CA PRO A 208 -1.52 7.70 2.78
C PRO A 208 -1.08 7.97 1.34
N HIS A 209 -0.49 9.13 1.13
CA HIS A 209 0.15 9.45 -0.15
C HIS A 209 1.14 8.35 -0.55
N GLY A 210 1.13 7.93 -1.82
CA GLY A 210 2.03 6.91 -2.35
C GLY A 210 1.80 5.48 -1.85
N SER A 211 0.64 5.18 -1.27
CA SER A 211 0.30 3.81 -0.85
C SER A 211 0.06 2.91 -2.07
N SER A 212 0.83 1.82 -2.20
CA SER A 212 0.65 0.80 -3.25
C SER A 212 -0.66 0.03 -3.09
N LEU A 213 -1.15 -0.11 -1.84
CA LEU A 213 -2.38 -0.83 -1.54
C LEU A 213 -3.62 -0.23 -2.23
N VAL A 214 -3.62 1.08 -2.52
CA VAL A 214 -4.72 1.72 -3.25
C VAL A 214 -4.87 1.15 -4.66
N HIS A 215 -3.77 0.84 -5.33
CA HIS A 215 -3.79 0.27 -6.68
C HIS A 215 -4.30 -1.17 -6.66
N GLU A 216 -3.87 -1.96 -5.70
CA GLU A 216 -4.33 -3.35 -5.55
C GLU A 216 -5.83 -3.40 -5.22
N LEU A 217 -6.31 -2.55 -4.32
CA LEU A 217 -7.74 -2.46 -4.03
C LEU A 217 -8.55 -1.95 -5.23
N ALA A 218 -8.00 -0.99 -5.99
CA ALA A 218 -8.65 -0.48 -7.19
C ALA A 218 -8.84 -1.59 -8.24
N PHE A 219 -7.85 -2.45 -8.40
CA PHE A 219 -7.93 -3.61 -9.29
C PHE A 219 -9.11 -4.52 -8.91
N TYR A 220 -9.20 -4.96 -7.66
CA TYR A 220 -10.30 -5.81 -7.20
C TYR A 220 -11.66 -5.12 -7.29
N ALA A 221 -11.71 -3.84 -6.89
CA ALA A 221 -12.94 -3.05 -6.95
C ALA A 221 -13.43 -2.84 -8.39
N HIS A 222 -12.50 -2.69 -9.35
CA HIS A 222 -12.83 -2.61 -10.76
C HIS A 222 -13.39 -3.94 -11.28
N THR A 223 -12.76 -5.06 -10.94
CA THR A 223 -13.16 -6.42 -11.34
C THR A 223 -14.62 -6.72 -10.96
N ILE A 224 -15.03 -6.34 -9.75
CA ILE A 224 -16.42 -6.50 -9.29
C ILE A 224 -17.35 -5.35 -9.70
N LYS A 225 -16.90 -4.45 -10.57
CA LYS A 225 -17.63 -3.26 -11.04
C LYS A 225 -18.12 -2.33 -9.92
N ALA A 226 -17.41 -2.29 -8.80
CA ALA A 226 -17.71 -1.44 -7.64
C ALA A 226 -17.05 -0.07 -7.73
N LEU A 227 -15.84 0.00 -8.32
CA LEU A 227 -15.04 1.22 -8.39
C LEU A 227 -15.76 2.34 -9.15
N GLY A 228 -15.84 3.51 -8.53
CA GLY A 228 -16.52 4.68 -9.09
C GLY A 228 -18.05 4.62 -9.07
N LYS A 229 -18.65 3.49 -8.71
CA LYS A 229 -20.11 3.37 -8.53
C LYS A 229 -20.50 3.60 -7.08
N TRP A 230 -20.11 2.69 -6.21
CA TRP A 230 -20.39 2.78 -4.78
C TRP A 230 -19.12 2.70 -3.91
N LEU A 231 -18.02 2.17 -4.45
CA LEU A 231 -16.71 2.12 -3.80
C LEU A 231 -15.78 3.14 -4.44
N HIS A 232 -15.28 4.05 -3.64
CA HIS A 232 -14.40 5.14 -4.05
C HIS A 232 -13.09 5.06 -3.27
N LEU A 233 -12.00 5.44 -3.90
CA LEU A 233 -10.67 5.43 -3.32
C LEU A 233 -10.06 6.83 -3.43
N GLY A 234 -9.35 7.22 -2.41
CA GLY A 234 -8.59 8.46 -2.37
C GLY A 234 -7.29 8.29 -1.62
N THR A 235 -6.39 9.23 -1.81
CA THR A 235 -5.16 9.36 -1.05
C THR A 235 -5.12 10.74 -0.41
N LEU A 236 -4.38 10.89 0.68
CA LEU A 236 -4.01 12.22 1.15
C LEU A 236 -3.06 12.86 0.14
N SER A 237 -3.14 14.18 0.00
CA SER A 237 -2.13 14.97 -0.69
C SER A 237 -0.74 14.77 -0.06
N HIS A 238 0.31 15.14 -0.77
CA HIS A 238 1.69 14.98 -0.27
C HIS A 238 1.92 15.70 1.08
N ASP A 239 1.30 16.84 1.27
CA ASP A 239 1.34 17.63 2.52
C ASP A 239 0.33 17.17 3.58
N GLY A 240 -0.54 16.21 3.24
CA GLY A 240 -1.60 15.71 4.12
C GLY A 240 -2.76 16.66 4.34
N ALA A 241 -2.83 17.80 3.62
CA ALA A 241 -3.80 18.86 3.86
C ALA A 241 -5.16 18.63 3.19
N SER A 242 -5.23 17.78 2.17
CA SER A 242 -6.45 17.51 1.42
C SER A 242 -6.58 16.06 0.99
N VAL A 243 -7.80 15.68 0.58
CA VAL A 243 -8.07 14.37 -0.03
C VAL A 243 -8.03 14.50 -1.54
N GLU A 244 -7.24 13.66 -2.19
CA GLU A 244 -7.20 13.53 -3.63
C GLU A 244 -7.94 12.26 -4.05
N PRO A 245 -8.94 12.34 -4.95
CA PRO A 245 -9.58 11.16 -5.48
C PRO A 245 -8.57 10.40 -6.34
N MET A 246 -8.58 9.08 -6.26
CA MET A 246 -7.76 8.26 -7.14
C MET A 246 -8.10 8.59 -8.59
N LYS A 247 -7.11 9.05 -9.34
CA LYS A 247 -7.25 9.27 -10.79
C LYS A 247 -7.65 7.94 -11.41
N LYS A 248 -8.63 7.97 -12.31
CA LYS A 248 -9.11 6.77 -13.01
C LYS A 248 -7.90 5.98 -13.51
N LEU A 249 -7.92 4.67 -13.25
CA LEU A 249 -6.98 3.74 -13.89
C LEU A 249 -6.92 4.08 -15.37
N GLY A 250 -5.73 4.33 -15.90
CA GLY A 250 -5.56 4.68 -17.31
C GLY A 250 -6.25 3.64 -18.20
N ARG A 251 -6.73 4.05 -19.38
CA ARG A 251 -7.48 3.16 -20.28
C ARG A 251 -6.71 1.90 -20.66
N ALA A 252 -5.39 1.99 -20.77
CA ALA A 252 -4.49 0.86 -21.00
C ALA A 252 -4.53 -0.15 -19.83
N LEU A 253 -4.40 0.32 -18.60
CA LEU A 253 -4.44 -0.53 -17.40
C LEU A 253 -5.81 -1.23 -17.26
N VAL A 254 -6.90 -0.57 -17.65
CA VAL A 254 -8.26 -1.14 -17.57
C VAL A 254 -8.44 -2.26 -18.61
N ASN A 255 -7.91 -2.11 -19.81
CA ASN A 255 -8.03 -3.13 -20.86
C ASN A 255 -7.19 -4.36 -20.52
N GLU A 256 -5.96 -4.18 -20.05
CA GLU A 256 -5.09 -5.28 -19.58
C GLU A 256 -5.71 -6.04 -18.40
N LEU A 257 -6.39 -5.34 -17.49
CA LEU A 257 -7.07 -5.92 -16.34
C LEU A 257 -8.29 -6.76 -16.71
N VAL A 258 -8.97 -6.47 -17.83
CA VAL A 258 -10.20 -7.17 -18.25
C VAL A 258 -9.88 -8.42 -19.06
N GLU A 259 -8.80 -8.43 -19.86
CA GLU A 259 -8.46 -9.56 -20.75
C GLU A 259 -7.70 -10.70 -20.05
N GLY A 260 -7.07 -10.45 -18.90
CA GLY A 260 -6.19 -11.42 -18.21
C GLY A 260 -6.70 -11.96 -16.87
N ILE A 261 -7.96 -11.74 -16.49
CA ILE A 261 -8.46 -12.18 -15.18
C ILE A 261 -8.82 -13.66 -15.22
N ASP A 262 -7.92 -14.50 -14.71
CA ASP A 262 -8.25 -15.85 -14.30
C ASP A 262 -9.07 -15.80 -12.99
N PRO A 263 -10.36 -16.19 -13.01
CA PRO A 263 -11.21 -16.22 -11.81
C PRO A 263 -10.64 -17.10 -10.69
N LEU A 264 -9.79 -18.07 -11.02
CA LEU A 264 -9.12 -18.95 -10.07
C LEU A 264 -7.98 -18.26 -9.32
N ARG A 265 -7.37 -17.22 -9.90
CA ARG A 265 -6.40 -16.36 -9.23
C ARG A 265 -7.02 -15.61 -8.06
N TRP A 266 -8.29 -15.33 -8.15
CA TRP A 266 -9.08 -14.65 -7.13
C TRP A 266 -9.33 -15.49 -5.87
N SER A 267 -9.44 -16.80 -6.03
CA SER A 267 -9.72 -17.71 -4.92
C SER A 267 -8.50 -18.04 -4.07
N GLY A 268 -7.29 -17.64 -4.48
CA GLY A 268 -6.04 -18.06 -3.83
C GLY A 268 -5.79 -19.57 -3.92
N ILE A 269 -6.57 -20.28 -4.74
CA ILE A 269 -6.45 -21.72 -4.96
C ILE A 269 -5.33 -21.94 -5.98
N SER A 270 -4.17 -22.40 -5.52
CA SER A 270 -3.13 -22.86 -6.39
C SER A 270 -3.48 -24.28 -6.87
N LEU A 271 -3.96 -24.41 -8.09
CA LEU A 271 -4.28 -25.70 -8.72
C LEU A 271 -3.06 -26.67 -8.74
N SER A 272 -1.86 -26.14 -8.63
CA SER A 272 -0.64 -26.97 -8.58
C SER A 272 -0.53 -27.82 -7.32
N LYS A 273 -1.20 -27.48 -6.23
CA LYS A 273 -1.21 -28.27 -4.99
C LYS A 273 -2.22 -29.41 -4.97
N HIS A 274 -3.21 -29.40 -5.84
CA HIS A 274 -4.29 -30.39 -5.87
C HIS A 274 -4.06 -31.56 -6.82
N LYS A 275 -3.02 -31.55 -7.65
CA LYS A 275 -2.68 -32.70 -8.52
C LYS A 275 -2.22 -33.95 -7.78
N LYS A 276 -2.01 -33.90 -6.47
CA LYS A 276 -1.54 -35.03 -5.64
C LYS A 276 -2.59 -35.69 -4.75
N SER A 277 -3.78 -35.13 -4.63
CA SER A 277 -4.88 -35.77 -3.90
C SER A 277 -6.05 -35.98 -4.87
N GLY A 278 -6.27 -37.21 -5.30
CA GLY A 278 -7.33 -37.60 -6.22
C GLY A 278 -8.74 -37.52 -5.63
N GLY A 279 -9.09 -36.41 -5.01
CA GLY A 279 -10.42 -36.12 -4.51
C GLY A 279 -11.18 -35.24 -5.49
N ALA A 280 -12.22 -35.79 -6.10
CA ALA A 280 -13.16 -35.01 -6.91
C ALA A 280 -13.95 -34.04 -6.01
N PHE A 281 -13.86 -32.75 -6.29
CA PHE A 281 -14.75 -31.74 -5.68
C PHE A 281 -16.15 -31.91 -6.28
N LYS A 282 -17.14 -32.22 -5.45
CA LYS A 282 -18.54 -32.07 -5.81
C LYS A 282 -18.91 -30.59 -5.61
N LEU A 283 -19.24 -29.91 -6.70
CA LEU A 283 -19.96 -28.63 -6.63
C LEU A 283 -21.32 -28.89 -5.96
N VAL A 284 -21.53 -28.35 -4.78
CA VAL A 284 -22.85 -28.29 -4.16
C VAL A 284 -23.57 -27.12 -4.82
N ASN A 285 -24.51 -27.42 -5.69
CA ASN A 285 -25.48 -26.44 -6.17
C ASN A 285 -26.33 -26.05 -4.96
N LEU A 286 -26.21 -24.79 -4.54
CA LEU A 286 -27.19 -24.16 -3.66
C LEU A 286 -28.31 -23.65 -4.57
N GLU A 287 -29.46 -24.34 -4.55
CA GLU A 287 -30.72 -23.84 -5.06
C GLU A 287 -31.24 -22.69 -4.17
#